data_120ca00e4fd61871fea718a38cd59fbe
#
_entry.id   120ca00e4fd61871fea718a38cd59fbe
#
_cell.length_a   1.000
_cell.length_b   1.000
_cell.length_c   1.000
_cell.angle_alpha   90.00
_cell.angle_beta   90.00
_cell.angle_gamma   90.00
#
_symmetry.space_group_name_H-M   'P 1'
#
loop_
_entity.id
_entity.type
_entity.pdbx_description
1 polymer ?
#
loop_
_entity_poly.entity_id
_entity_poly.type
_entity_poly.pdbx_seq_one_letter_code
_entity_poly.pdbx_strand_id
1 'polypeptide(L)'
;LVGSEMCIRDRFNMQYVRLKIIRIIEERKRLASTFAQKFGRLTRHEAANLPCVDDVFRDKLFNLIEAQHSDSNFKIELMSDMLGMSRILLYRKITSIFGMSPSDLLRNYRLQKAVQLLTDQRRNVSEVAYIVGFSSPAYFAKCFKSVYNMTPTEYMYRTRE
;
A
#
# COMPACT_ATOMS: atom_id res chain seq x y z
N LEU A 1 15.49 -32.19 -5.64
CA LEU A 1 14.16 -31.67 -5.26
C LEU A 1 14.31 -30.59 -4.17
N VAL A 2 14.96 -29.49 -4.51
CA VAL A 2 15.11 -28.32 -3.66
C VAL A 2 14.92 -27.11 -4.59
N GLY A 3 13.67 -26.72 -4.84
CA GLY A 3 13.45 -25.63 -5.82
C GLY A 3 12.10 -24.91 -5.74
N SER A 4 11.16 -25.37 -4.94
CA SER A 4 9.80 -24.78 -4.94
C SER A 4 9.42 -23.92 -3.73
N GLU A 5 10.22 -23.93 -2.67
CA GLU A 5 9.90 -23.16 -1.44
C GLU A 5 10.39 -21.72 -1.47
N MET A 6 11.35 -21.39 -2.32
CA MET A 6 11.94 -20.05 -2.36
C MET A 6 11.13 -19.01 -3.15
N CYS A 7 10.15 -19.45 -3.95
CA CYS A 7 9.40 -18.57 -4.86
C CYS A 7 8.16 -17.87 -4.26
N ILE A 8 7.65 -18.33 -3.11
CA ILE A 8 6.37 -17.84 -2.56
C ILE A 8 6.57 -16.77 -1.50
N ARG A 9 7.69 -16.79 -0.77
CA ARG A 9 8.04 -15.78 0.23
C ARG A 9 8.47 -14.44 -0.35
N ASP A 10 8.90 -14.43 -1.63
CA ASP A 10 9.58 -13.29 -2.25
C ASP A 10 8.66 -12.40 -3.10
N ARG A 11 7.43 -12.84 -3.43
CA ARG A 11 6.56 -12.06 -4.32
C ARG A 11 5.76 -10.96 -3.67
N PHE A 12 5.62 -10.93 -2.34
CA PHE A 12 4.91 -9.88 -1.61
C PHE A 12 5.55 -9.57 -0.25
N ASN A 13 6.87 -9.51 -0.22
CA ASN A 13 7.54 -8.94 0.92
C ASN A 13 7.31 -7.42 0.86
N MET A 14 6.61 -6.85 1.87
CA MET A 14 6.44 -5.40 1.99
C MET A 14 7.78 -4.67 2.04
N GLN A 15 8.83 -5.32 2.47
CA GLN A 15 10.19 -4.78 2.32
C GLN A 15 10.58 -4.65 0.84
N TYR A 16 10.21 -5.59 -0.02
CA TYR A 16 10.46 -5.50 -1.46
C TYR A 16 9.66 -4.39 -2.13
N VAL A 17 8.36 -4.25 -1.79
CA VAL A 17 7.53 -3.13 -2.27
C VAL A 17 8.04 -1.81 -1.71
N ARG A 18 8.43 -1.77 -0.45
CA ARG A 18 9.05 -0.60 0.19
C ARG A 18 10.39 -0.24 -0.44
N LEU A 19 11.25 -1.21 -0.71
CA LEU A 19 12.53 -1.04 -1.39
C LEU A 19 12.34 -0.61 -2.86
N LYS A 20 11.35 -1.17 -3.56
CA LYS A 20 11.04 -0.78 -4.94
C LYS A 20 10.49 0.64 -5.01
N ILE A 21 9.64 1.03 -4.04
CA ILE A 21 9.15 2.40 -3.89
C ILE A 21 10.30 3.34 -3.55
N ILE A 22 11.17 2.99 -2.62
CA ILE A 22 12.37 3.78 -2.26
C ILE A 22 13.27 3.95 -3.48
N ARG A 23 13.52 2.89 -4.24
CA ARG A 23 14.36 2.93 -5.45
C ARG A 23 13.78 3.83 -6.55
N ILE A 24 12.47 3.78 -6.78
CA ILE A 24 11.80 4.68 -7.74
C ILE A 24 11.88 6.14 -7.27
N ILE A 25 11.81 6.39 -5.97
CA ILE A 25 11.96 7.72 -5.39
C ILE A 25 13.39 8.23 -5.53
N GLU A 26 14.38 7.38 -5.28
CA GLU A 26 15.80 7.72 -5.44
C GLU A 26 16.15 8.00 -6.91
N GLU A 27 15.63 7.22 -7.85
CA GLU A 27 15.78 7.50 -9.29
C GLU A 27 15.13 8.83 -9.69
N ARG A 28 13.93 9.15 -9.18
CA ARG A 28 13.30 10.46 -9.43
C ARG A 28 14.06 11.61 -8.78
N LYS A 29 14.57 11.46 -7.57
CA LYS A 29 15.44 12.44 -6.90
C LYS A 29 16.73 12.65 -7.72
N ARG A 30 17.30 11.59 -8.26
CA ARG A 30 18.49 11.63 -9.12
C ARG A 30 18.23 12.35 -10.44
N LEU A 31 17.07 12.08 -11.08
CA LEU A 31 16.64 12.79 -12.27
C LEU A 31 16.37 14.28 -12.00
N ALA A 32 15.68 14.59 -10.89
CA ALA A 32 15.42 15.97 -10.49
C ALA A 32 16.71 16.73 -10.17
N SER A 33 17.69 16.12 -9.53
CA SER A 33 19.01 16.72 -9.25
C SER A 33 19.81 16.96 -10.54
N THR A 34 19.73 16.03 -11.49
CA THR A 34 20.40 16.16 -12.80
C THR A 34 19.75 17.28 -13.66
N PHE A 35 18.43 17.44 -13.56
CA PHE A 35 17.71 18.56 -14.19
C PHE A 35 18.05 19.90 -13.52
N ALA A 36 18.11 19.95 -12.19
CA ALA A 36 18.52 21.13 -11.44
C ALA A 36 19.97 21.56 -11.75
N GLN A 37 20.87 20.61 -11.97
CA GLN A 37 22.25 20.91 -12.40
C GLN A 37 22.34 21.47 -13.84
N LYS A 38 21.46 21.01 -14.74
CA LYS A 38 21.46 21.48 -16.15
C LYS A 38 20.75 22.82 -16.37
N PHE A 39 19.81 23.20 -15.52
CA PHE A 39 19.00 24.42 -15.66
C PHE A 39 19.15 25.43 -14.51
N GLY A 40 20.11 25.24 -13.60
CA GLY A 40 20.08 25.91 -12.34
C GLY A 40 21.06 27.03 -12.10
N ARG A 41 20.67 28.22 -12.13
CA ARG A 41 21.16 29.34 -11.30
C ARG A 41 19.98 29.99 -10.60
N LEU A 42 19.35 29.30 -9.66
CA LEU A 42 18.45 29.93 -8.68
C LEU A 42 18.41 29.06 -7.42
N THR A 43 19.06 29.59 -6.35
CA THR A 43 18.91 29.25 -4.95
C THR A 43 19.12 27.79 -4.51
N ARG A 44 20.42 27.43 -4.36
CA ARG A 44 20.89 26.11 -3.93
C ARG A 44 20.69 25.78 -2.43
N HIS A 45 20.18 26.71 -1.63
CA HIS A 45 20.15 26.53 -0.17
C HIS A 45 18.79 26.23 0.46
N GLU A 46 17.69 26.40 -0.25
CA GLU A 46 16.35 26.15 0.30
C GLU A 46 15.67 24.85 -0.23
N ALA A 47 16.14 24.30 -1.36
CA ALA A 47 15.53 23.13 -1.96
C ALA A 47 15.91 21.80 -1.30
N ALA A 48 16.90 21.75 -0.43
CA ALA A 48 17.41 20.51 0.17
C ALA A 48 16.59 20.00 1.37
N ASN A 49 15.71 20.83 1.96
CA ASN A 49 14.94 20.50 3.16
C ASN A 49 13.43 20.63 3.02
N LEU A 50 12.90 20.91 1.85
CA LEU A 50 11.46 20.89 1.63
C LEU A 50 11.03 19.45 1.30
N PRO A 51 10.14 18.85 2.08
CA PRO A 51 9.57 17.54 1.72
C PRO A 51 8.94 17.69 0.32
N CYS A 52 9.26 16.74 -0.56
CA CYS A 52 8.66 16.74 -1.90
C CYS A 52 7.13 16.74 -1.73
N VAL A 53 6.42 17.51 -2.55
CA VAL A 53 4.94 17.59 -2.51
C VAL A 53 4.31 16.19 -2.56
N ASP A 54 4.97 15.25 -3.20
CA ASP A 54 4.54 13.85 -3.24
C ASP A 54 4.80 13.10 -1.93
N ASP A 55 5.81 13.47 -1.15
CA ASP A 55 6.08 12.88 0.17
C ASP A 55 5.00 13.33 1.19
N VAL A 56 4.66 14.62 1.21
CA VAL A 56 3.57 15.17 2.05
C VAL A 56 2.22 14.56 1.69
N PHE A 57 1.95 14.37 0.39
CA PHE A 57 0.73 13.71 -0.05
C PHE A 57 0.70 12.24 0.39
N ARG A 58 1.81 11.55 0.29
CA ARG A 58 1.95 10.13 0.68
C ARG A 58 1.68 9.96 2.17
N ASP A 59 2.29 10.79 3.00
CA ASP A 59 2.08 10.74 4.45
C ASP A 59 0.63 11.00 4.82
N LYS A 60 -0.01 12.03 4.24
CA LYS A 60 -1.43 12.30 4.44
C LYS A 60 -2.31 11.15 4.01
N LEU A 61 -2.03 10.55 2.85
CA LEU A 61 -2.78 9.40 2.32
C LEU A 61 -2.66 8.18 3.24
N PHE A 62 -1.46 7.83 3.68
CA PHE A 62 -1.27 6.67 4.56
C PHE A 62 -1.86 6.90 5.95
N ASN A 63 -1.72 8.08 6.54
CA ASN A 63 -2.36 8.40 7.81
C ASN A 63 -3.89 8.30 7.70
N LEU A 64 -4.47 8.75 6.59
CA LEU A 64 -5.90 8.63 6.34
C LEU A 64 -6.32 7.17 6.18
N ILE A 65 -5.61 6.39 5.38
CA ILE A 65 -5.89 4.96 5.20
C ILE A 65 -5.75 4.22 6.54
N GLU A 66 -4.73 4.50 7.32
CA GLU A 66 -4.52 3.88 8.63
C GLU A 66 -5.66 4.18 9.61
N ALA A 67 -6.15 5.40 9.62
CA ALA A 67 -7.27 5.81 10.47
C ALA A 67 -8.62 5.20 10.04
N GLN A 68 -8.82 4.98 8.74
CA GLN A 68 -10.13 4.67 8.18
C GLN A 68 -10.26 3.27 7.54
N HIS A 69 -9.17 2.48 7.46
CA HIS A 69 -9.18 1.20 6.74
C HIS A 69 -10.18 0.19 7.29
N SER A 70 -10.49 0.24 8.58
CA SER A 70 -11.45 -0.68 9.24
C SER A 70 -12.91 -0.38 8.89
N ASP A 71 -13.24 0.83 8.45
CA ASP A 71 -14.59 1.15 8.01
C ASP A 71 -14.85 0.57 6.61
N SER A 72 -15.83 -0.34 6.52
CA SER A 72 -16.25 -0.92 5.23
C SER A 72 -16.85 0.08 4.26
N ASN A 73 -17.34 1.23 4.75
CA ASN A 73 -17.87 2.32 3.93
C ASN A 73 -16.77 3.26 3.42
N PHE A 74 -15.56 3.17 3.94
CA PHE A 74 -14.44 3.96 3.46
C PHE A 74 -14.06 3.52 2.04
N LYS A 75 -14.44 4.35 1.06
CA LYS A 75 -14.25 4.16 -0.38
C LYS A 75 -13.51 5.36 -0.98
N ILE A 76 -13.28 5.29 -2.28
CA ILE A 76 -12.54 6.32 -3.03
C ILE A 76 -13.20 7.70 -2.93
N GLU A 77 -14.52 7.73 -2.91
CA GLU A 77 -15.30 8.97 -2.77
C GLU A 77 -14.91 9.69 -1.48
N LEU A 78 -15.03 8.98 -0.36
CA LEU A 78 -14.72 9.54 0.96
C LEU A 78 -13.23 9.89 1.08
N MET A 79 -12.35 9.05 0.51
CA MET A 79 -10.91 9.32 0.47
C MET A 79 -10.60 10.62 -0.30
N SER A 80 -11.27 10.86 -1.44
CA SER A 80 -11.09 12.08 -2.23
C SER A 80 -11.57 13.33 -1.48
N ASP A 81 -12.72 13.24 -0.83
CA ASP A 81 -13.31 14.33 -0.06
C ASP A 81 -12.42 14.71 1.13
N MET A 82 -11.94 13.71 1.90
CA MET A 82 -11.06 13.94 3.06
C MET A 82 -9.67 14.48 2.68
N LEU A 83 -9.19 14.19 1.47
CA LEU A 83 -7.94 14.74 0.95
C LEU A 83 -8.13 16.07 0.22
N GLY A 84 -9.38 16.57 0.11
CA GLY A 84 -9.69 17.85 -0.52
C GLY A 84 -9.38 17.88 -2.03
N MET A 85 -9.56 16.75 -2.73
CA MET A 85 -9.27 16.66 -4.16
C MET A 85 -10.33 15.88 -4.92
N SER A 86 -10.45 16.14 -6.24
CA SER A 86 -11.37 15.37 -7.08
C SER A 86 -10.92 13.92 -7.23
N ARG A 87 -11.87 12.99 -7.45
CA ARG A 87 -11.59 11.56 -7.70
C ARG A 87 -10.61 11.34 -8.85
N ILE A 88 -10.73 12.15 -9.91
CA ILE A 88 -9.84 12.05 -11.07
C ILE A 88 -8.40 12.41 -10.69
N LEU A 89 -8.22 13.49 -9.93
CA LEU A 89 -6.91 13.91 -9.47
C LEU A 89 -6.29 12.90 -8.50
N LEU A 90 -7.08 12.39 -7.56
CA LEU A 90 -6.66 11.33 -6.64
C LEU A 90 -6.20 10.08 -7.40
N TYR A 91 -7.01 9.62 -8.37
CA TYR A 91 -6.68 8.46 -9.19
C TYR A 91 -5.35 8.65 -9.92
N ARG A 92 -5.18 9.77 -10.64
CA ARG A 92 -3.96 10.08 -11.38
C ARG A 92 -2.74 10.14 -10.46
N LYS A 93 -2.89 10.78 -9.29
CA LYS A 93 -1.79 10.95 -8.36
C LYS A 93 -1.37 9.62 -7.73
N ILE A 94 -2.31 8.81 -7.26
CA ILE A 94 -2.03 7.49 -6.71
C ILE A 94 -1.42 6.57 -7.77
N THR A 95 -1.99 6.54 -8.98
CA THR A 95 -1.43 5.70 -10.07
C THR A 95 -0.02 6.15 -10.46
N SER A 96 0.24 7.46 -10.50
CA SER A 96 1.59 7.99 -10.80
C SER A 96 2.62 7.61 -9.74
N ILE A 97 2.25 7.62 -8.44
CA ILE A 97 3.16 7.38 -7.31
C ILE A 97 3.33 5.89 -7.02
N PHE A 98 2.23 5.13 -7.06
CA PHE A 98 2.20 3.72 -6.60
C PHE A 98 2.05 2.71 -7.74
N GLY A 99 1.72 3.14 -8.97
CA GLY A 99 1.53 2.24 -10.10
C GLY A 99 0.25 1.39 -10.03
N MET A 100 -0.69 1.72 -9.13
CA MET A 100 -1.92 0.96 -8.92
C MET A 100 -3.12 1.88 -8.68
N SER A 101 -4.34 1.34 -8.78
CA SER A 101 -5.55 2.12 -8.52
C SER A 101 -5.71 2.43 -7.02
N PRO A 102 -6.45 3.51 -6.65
CA PRO A 102 -6.78 3.80 -5.25
C PRO A 102 -7.51 2.65 -4.54
N SER A 103 -8.41 1.96 -5.25
CA SER A 103 -9.14 0.80 -4.73
C SER A 103 -8.19 -0.36 -4.42
N ASP A 104 -7.22 -0.61 -5.30
CA ASP A 104 -6.22 -1.67 -5.12
C ASP A 104 -5.29 -1.33 -3.95
N LEU A 105 -4.90 -0.07 -3.82
CA LEU A 105 -4.05 0.40 -2.73
C LEU A 105 -4.74 0.16 -1.38
N LEU A 106 -6.00 0.59 -1.23
CA LEU A 106 -6.78 0.38 -0.01
C LEU A 106 -6.99 -1.11 0.28
N ARG A 107 -7.35 -1.89 -0.76
CA ARG A 107 -7.52 -3.35 -0.63
C ARG A 107 -6.23 -4.03 -0.16
N ASN A 108 -5.11 -3.72 -0.79
CA ASN A 108 -3.81 -4.30 -0.42
C ASN A 108 -3.40 -3.93 1.00
N TYR A 109 -3.66 -2.69 1.43
CA TYR A 109 -3.43 -2.27 2.81
C TYR A 109 -4.26 -3.08 3.81
N ARG A 110 -5.57 -3.26 3.54
CA ARG A 110 -6.46 -4.08 4.37
C ARG A 110 -5.99 -5.54 4.45
N LEU A 111 -5.58 -6.12 3.32
CA LEU A 111 -5.05 -7.49 3.28
C LEU A 111 -3.76 -7.64 4.08
N GLN A 112 -2.90 -6.64 4.05
CA GLN A 112 -1.68 -6.62 4.86
C GLN A 112 -1.98 -6.57 6.37
N LYS A 113 -2.93 -5.75 6.80
CA LYS A 113 -3.39 -5.75 8.21
C LYS A 113 -4.02 -7.08 8.60
N ALA A 114 -4.76 -7.71 7.66
CA ALA A 114 -5.32 -9.04 7.89
C ALA A 114 -4.25 -10.11 8.15
N VAL A 115 -3.14 -10.10 7.45
CA VAL A 115 -2.01 -11.01 7.67
C VAL A 115 -1.51 -10.94 9.11
N GLN A 116 -1.35 -9.73 9.66
CA GLN A 116 -0.92 -9.55 11.05
C GLN A 116 -1.93 -10.15 12.04
N LEU A 117 -3.24 -9.94 11.80
CA LEU A 117 -4.29 -10.45 12.67
C LEU A 117 -4.48 -11.98 12.55
N LEU A 118 -4.26 -12.55 11.36
CA LEU A 118 -4.33 -14.00 11.15
C LEU A 118 -3.15 -14.74 11.82
N THR A 119 -2.00 -14.09 11.92
CA THR A 119 -0.84 -14.66 12.62
C THR A 119 -1.03 -14.72 14.12
N ASP A 120 -1.76 -13.77 14.73
CA ASP A 120 -2.05 -13.73 16.18
C ASP A 120 -3.06 -14.82 16.63
N GLN A 121 -3.71 -15.53 15.69
CA GLN A 121 -4.55 -16.73 15.87
C GLN A 121 -5.70 -16.63 16.92
N ARG A 122 -5.96 -15.45 17.46
CA ARG A 122 -7.02 -15.23 18.46
C ARG A 122 -8.39 -15.03 17.84
N ARG A 123 -8.46 -14.93 16.51
CA ARG A 123 -9.66 -14.53 15.76
C ARG A 123 -9.93 -15.48 14.61
N ASN A 124 -11.19 -15.67 14.28
CA ASN A 124 -11.55 -16.42 13.10
C ASN A 124 -11.42 -15.56 11.82
N VAL A 125 -11.37 -16.22 10.66
CA VAL A 125 -11.18 -15.56 9.35
C VAL A 125 -12.26 -14.53 9.06
N SER A 126 -13.52 -14.80 9.46
CA SER A 126 -14.64 -13.89 9.23
C SER A 126 -14.54 -12.63 10.10
N GLU A 127 -14.14 -12.76 11.34
CA GLU A 127 -13.87 -11.63 12.23
C GLU A 127 -12.76 -10.76 11.69
N VAL A 128 -11.65 -11.37 11.25
CA VAL A 128 -10.55 -10.63 10.66
C VAL A 128 -11.01 -9.85 9.43
N ALA A 129 -11.82 -10.47 8.55
CA ALA A 129 -12.34 -9.78 7.37
C ALA A 129 -13.11 -8.50 7.74
N TYR A 130 -13.99 -8.56 8.74
CA TYR A 130 -14.75 -7.38 9.18
C TYR A 130 -13.86 -6.34 9.88
N ILE A 131 -12.92 -6.75 10.73
CA ILE A 131 -12.02 -5.85 11.44
C ILE A 131 -11.16 -5.02 10.46
N VAL A 132 -10.72 -5.62 9.36
CA VAL A 132 -9.92 -4.91 8.36
C VAL A 132 -10.76 -4.15 7.32
N GLY A 133 -12.09 -4.10 7.50
CA GLY A 133 -12.99 -3.28 6.69
C GLY A 133 -13.53 -3.93 5.44
N PHE A 134 -13.52 -5.27 5.31
CA PHE A 134 -14.27 -5.95 4.26
C PHE A 134 -15.72 -6.16 4.70
N SER A 135 -16.66 -5.83 3.82
CA SER A 135 -18.10 -6.06 4.04
C SER A 135 -18.52 -7.52 3.85
N SER A 136 -17.69 -8.35 3.20
CA SER A 136 -17.97 -9.76 2.90
C SER A 136 -16.74 -10.63 3.11
N PRO A 137 -16.80 -11.62 4.02
CA PRO A 137 -15.72 -12.59 4.21
C PRO A 137 -15.41 -13.41 2.96
N ALA A 138 -16.42 -13.70 2.12
CA ALA A 138 -16.22 -14.42 0.86
C ALA A 138 -15.40 -13.58 -0.14
N TYR A 139 -15.69 -12.28 -0.25
CA TYR A 139 -14.90 -11.37 -1.07
C TYR A 139 -13.48 -11.18 -0.52
N PHE A 140 -13.35 -11.06 0.79
CA PHE A 140 -12.05 -11.04 1.46
C PHE A 140 -11.20 -12.27 1.11
N ALA A 141 -11.76 -13.48 1.25
CA ALA A 141 -11.05 -14.72 0.95
C ALA A 141 -10.61 -14.80 -0.51
N LYS A 142 -11.45 -14.34 -1.46
CA LYS A 142 -11.10 -14.23 -2.89
C LYS A 142 -9.94 -13.27 -3.11
N CYS A 143 -9.98 -12.07 -2.52
CA CYS A 143 -8.92 -11.07 -2.63
C CYS A 143 -7.63 -11.57 -1.99
N PHE A 144 -7.72 -12.19 -0.82
CA PHE A 144 -6.57 -12.75 -0.12
C PHE A 144 -5.89 -13.84 -0.95
N LYS A 145 -6.67 -14.78 -1.49
CA LYS A 145 -6.14 -15.83 -2.38
C LYS A 145 -5.47 -15.28 -3.64
N SER A 146 -6.04 -14.21 -4.22
CA SER A 146 -5.44 -13.60 -5.43
C SER A 146 -4.09 -12.92 -5.18
N VAL A 147 -3.84 -12.45 -3.94
CA VAL A 147 -2.60 -11.75 -3.56
C VAL A 147 -1.57 -12.71 -2.97
N TYR A 148 -2.00 -13.64 -2.12
CA TYR A 148 -1.10 -14.54 -1.39
C TYR A 148 -1.04 -15.96 -1.96
N ASN A 149 -1.79 -16.26 -3.03
CA ASN A 149 -1.91 -17.58 -3.67
C ASN A 149 -2.38 -18.71 -2.73
N MET A 150 -2.96 -18.38 -1.59
CA MET A 150 -3.54 -19.31 -0.62
C MET A 150 -4.73 -18.65 0.08
N THR A 151 -5.64 -19.45 0.61
CA THR A 151 -6.78 -18.95 1.36
C THR A 151 -6.34 -18.42 2.75
N PRO A 152 -7.12 -17.52 3.38
CA PRO A 152 -6.82 -17.05 4.74
C PRO A 152 -6.74 -18.20 5.75
N THR A 153 -7.56 -19.24 5.58
CA THR A 153 -7.57 -20.42 6.44
C THR A 153 -6.28 -21.23 6.30
N GLU A 154 -5.86 -21.50 5.06
CA GLU A 154 -4.58 -22.16 4.78
C GLU A 154 -3.40 -21.37 5.34
N TYR A 155 -3.45 -20.03 5.24
CA TYR A 155 -2.44 -19.15 5.80
C TYR A 155 -2.34 -19.28 7.31
N MET A 156 -3.49 -19.30 8.03
CA MET A 156 -3.53 -19.49 9.49
C MET A 156 -2.95 -20.84 9.92
N TYR A 157 -3.25 -21.92 9.19
CA TYR A 157 -2.70 -23.24 9.52
C TYR A 157 -1.19 -23.31 9.31
N ARG A 158 -0.68 -22.70 8.23
CA ARG A 158 0.74 -22.71 7.92
C ARG A 158 1.60 -21.90 8.88
N THR A 159 1.02 -20.90 9.55
CA THR A 159 1.72 -20.10 10.56
C THR A 159 1.68 -20.72 11.95
N ARG A 160 1.06 -21.92 12.09
CA ARG A 160 1.02 -22.72 13.33
C ARG A 160 2.19 -23.69 13.48
N GLU A 161 2.88 -23.97 12.37
CA GLU A 161 4.09 -24.79 12.34
C GLU A 161 5.35 -23.92 12.47
#